data_6b6508d51cc34611db61f1d71e10383b
#
_entry.id   6b6508d51cc34611db61f1d71e10383b
#
_cell.length_a   1.000
_cell.length_b   1.000
_cell.length_c   1.000
_cell.angle_alpha   90.00
_cell.angle_beta   90.00
_cell.angle_gamma   90.00
#
_symmetry.space_group_name_H-M   'P 1'
#
loop_
_entity.id
_entity.type
_entity.pdbx_description
1 polymer ?
#
loop_
_entity_poly.entity_id
_entity_poly.type
_entity_poly.pdbx_seq_one_letter_code
_entity_poly.pdbx_strand_id
1 'polypeptide(L)'
;IYGSKVDKDLVNSHVKNWSTDPLFLGSWASAEPGAFEYREILRQPIGDRIYFAGEATARDWGTVNGAHESGIITAKKIIET
;
A
#
# COMPACT_ATOMS: atom_id res chain seq x y z
N ILE A 1 -18.18 13.35 -20.39
CA ILE A 1 -19.50 13.69 -19.79
C ILE A 1 -19.79 15.16 -20.00
N TYR A 2 -18.83 16.04 -19.75
CA TYR A 2 -19.03 17.48 -19.79
C TYR A 2 -18.60 18.14 -21.11
N GLY A 3 -17.94 17.37 -22.00
CA GLY A 3 -17.45 17.85 -23.29
C GLY A 3 -16.32 18.90 -23.16
N SER A 4 -15.95 19.50 -24.28
CA SER A 4 -14.85 20.47 -24.35
C SER A 4 -15.12 21.81 -23.67
N LYS A 5 -16.35 22.06 -23.20
CA LYS A 5 -16.69 23.29 -22.47
C LYS A 5 -15.88 23.43 -21.17
N VAL A 6 -15.54 22.31 -20.53
CA VAL A 6 -14.78 22.28 -19.28
C VAL A 6 -13.35 22.79 -19.48
N ASP A 7 -12.78 22.65 -20.68
CA ASP A 7 -11.39 23.07 -20.96
C ASP A 7 -11.19 24.58 -20.72
N LYS A 8 -12.25 25.36 -20.87
CA LYS A 8 -12.21 26.83 -20.65
C LYS A 8 -12.17 27.21 -19.18
N ASP A 9 -12.61 26.29 -18.31
CA ASP A 9 -12.67 26.52 -16.86
C ASP A 9 -11.42 25.97 -16.17
N LEU A 10 -10.57 25.25 -16.89
CA LEU A 10 -9.32 24.70 -16.36
C LEU A 10 -8.31 25.82 -16.14
N VAL A 11 -7.95 26.05 -14.89
CA VAL A 11 -6.95 27.08 -14.50
C VAL A 11 -5.54 26.46 -14.45
N ASN A 12 -5.41 25.27 -13.90
CA ASN A 12 -4.13 24.57 -13.76
C ASN A 12 -4.35 23.08 -13.55
N SER A 13 -3.34 22.28 -13.85
CA SER A 13 -3.36 20.84 -13.60
C SER A 13 -1.98 20.32 -13.19
N HIS A 14 -1.95 19.28 -12.38
CA HIS A 14 -0.74 18.59 -11.99
C HIS A 14 -0.99 17.08 -11.96
N VAL A 15 -0.03 16.31 -12.49
CA VAL A 15 -0.05 14.85 -12.46
C VAL A 15 1.23 14.35 -11.80
N LYS A 16 1.09 13.49 -10.81
CA LYS A 16 2.22 12.77 -10.21
C LYS A 16 2.11 11.28 -10.54
N ASN A 17 3.11 10.76 -11.22
CA ASN A 17 3.23 9.32 -11.47
C ASN A 17 4.10 8.68 -10.39
N TRP A 18 3.46 8.03 -9.42
CA TRP A 18 4.16 7.39 -8.31
C TRP A 18 5.00 6.18 -8.73
N SER A 19 4.61 5.50 -9.82
CA SER A 19 5.32 4.33 -10.33
C SER A 19 6.70 4.65 -10.88
N THR A 20 6.91 5.87 -11.36
CA THR A 20 8.20 6.32 -11.88
C THR A 20 9.05 7.08 -10.85
N ASP A 21 8.50 7.35 -9.68
CA ASP A 21 9.24 7.99 -8.60
C ASP A 21 10.19 6.98 -7.94
N PRO A 22 11.50 7.23 -7.91
CA PRO A 22 12.49 6.27 -7.40
C PRO A 22 12.38 5.98 -5.91
N LEU A 23 11.68 6.84 -5.15
CA LEU A 23 11.47 6.66 -3.71
C LEU A 23 10.21 5.83 -3.41
N PHE A 24 9.25 5.76 -4.35
CA PHE A 24 7.94 5.11 -4.12
C PHE A 24 7.76 3.87 -4.97
N LEU A 25 8.06 3.91 -6.26
CA LEU A 25 7.97 2.80 -7.22
C LEU A 25 6.57 2.21 -7.40
N GLY A 26 5.56 2.86 -6.86
CA GLY A 26 4.18 2.44 -6.94
C GLY A 26 3.27 3.22 -6.01
N SER A 27 2.03 2.79 -5.87
CA SER A 27 1.04 3.41 -4.98
C SER A 27 0.64 2.45 -3.85
N TRP A 28 -0.37 1.63 -4.05
CA TRP A 28 -0.83 0.68 -3.03
C TRP A 28 -0.68 -0.76 -3.49
N ALA A 29 -0.78 -1.69 -2.54
CA ALA A 29 -0.71 -3.11 -2.82
C ALA A 29 -1.95 -3.59 -3.59
N SER A 30 -1.72 -4.49 -4.53
CA SER A 30 -2.77 -5.21 -5.23
C SER A 30 -2.33 -6.66 -5.46
N ALA A 31 -3.29 -7.55 -5.63
CA ALA A 31 -3.01 -8.93 -5.97
C ALA A 31 -3.51 -9.24 -7.40
N GLU A 32 -2.70 -9.93 -8.16
CA GLU A 32 -3.15 -10.49 -9.43
C GLU A 32 -4.23 -11.56 -9.20
N PRO A 33 -5.08 -11.83 -10.19
CA PRO A 33 -6.05 -12.92 -10.10
C PRO A 33 -5.37 -14.24 -9.72
N GLY A 34 -5.90 -14.91 -8.69
CA GLY A 34 -5.33 -16.16 -8.18
C GLY A 34 -4.20 -16.01 -7.17
N ALA A 35 -3.72 -14.79 -6.91
CA ALA A 35 -2.60 -14.54 -5.98
C ALA A 35 -3.03 -14.02 -4.60
N PHE A 36 -4.32 -13.93 -4.33
CA PHE A 36 -4.85 -13.34 -3.09
C PHE A 36 -4.37 -14.06 -1.83
N GLU A 37 -4.24 -15.37 -1.87
CA GLU A 37 -3.78 -16.19 -0.74
C GLU A 37 -2.34 -15.89 -0.32
N TYR A 38 -1.49 -15.41 -1.23
CA TYR A 38 -0.10 -15.05 -0.92
C TYR A 38 0.03 -13.82 0.00
N ARG A 39 -1.06 -13.11 0.26
CA ARG A 39 -1.09 -12.02 1.24
C ARG A 39 -0.68 -12.47 2.64
N GLU A 40 -1.02 -13.68 3.02
CA GLU A 40 -0.61 -14.24 4.32
C GLU A 40 0.90 -14.50 4.38
N ILE A 41 1.51 -14.86 3.27
CA ILE A 41 2.96 -15.08 3.19
C ILE A 41 3.73 -13.78 3.41
N LEU A 42 3.23 -12.65 2.88
CA LEU A 42 3.85 -11.33 3.07
C LEU A 42 3.93 -10.88 4.54
N ARG A 43 3.10 -11.45 5.40
CA ARG A 43 3.07 -11.14 6.84
C ARG A 43 4.01 -12.00 7.67
N GLN A 44 4.58 -13.05 7.07
CA GLN A 44 5.44 -13.97 7.80
C GLN A 44 6.82 -13.33 8.04
N PRO A 45 7.35 -13.41 9.25
CA PRO A 45 8.72 -13.00 9.51
C PRO A 45 9.72 -13.96 8.83
N ILE A 46 10.89 -13.45 8.54
CA ILE A 46 11.98 -14.27 8.01
C ILE A 46 12.95 -14.57 9.15
N GLY A 47 13.06 -15.86 9.52
CA GLY A 47 13.98 -16.35 10.52
C GLY A 47 13.86 -15.70 11.90
N ASP A 48 12.67 -15.28 12.28
CA ASP A 48 12.35 -14.60 13.54
C ASP A 48 13.21 -13.34 13.82
N ARG A 49 13.78 -12.76 12.78
CA ARG A 49 14.67 -11.60 12.86
C ARG A 49 14.26 -10.44 11.96
N ILE A 50 13.59 -10.74 10.85
CA ILE A 50 13.13 -9.73 9.90
C ILE A 50 11.59 -9.74 9.91
N TYR A 51 11.03 -8.60 10.25
CA TYR A 51 9.59 -8.42 10.37
C TYR A 51 9.13 -7.36 9.37
N PHE A 52 7.93 -7.54 8.86
CA PHE A 52 7.33 -6.64 7.90
C PHE A 52 6.08 -5.99 8.47
N ALA A 53 5.92 -4.71 8.24
CA ALA A 53 4.73 -3.93 8.55
C ALA A 53 4.50 -2.90 7.45
N GLY A 54 3.28 -2.48 7.30
CA GLY A 54 2.88 -1.48 6.31
C GLY A 54 1.60 -1.87 5.60
N GLU A 55 1.18 -1.04 4.66
CA GLU A 55 -0.07 -1.21 3.93
C GLU A 55 -0.14 -2.57 3.21
N ALA A 56 0.95 -3.01 2.58
CA ALA A 56 0.99 -4.27 1.84
C ALA A 56 0.79 -5.52 2.73
N THR A 57 1.13 -5.42 4.02
CA THR A 57 0.94 -6.51 5.00
C THR A 57 -0.37 -6.40 5.77
N ALA A 58 -1.12 -5.33 5.59
CA ALA A 58 -2.37 -5.09 6.28
C ALA A 58 -3.50 -6.02 5.81
N ARG A 59 -4.52 -6.18 6.64
CA ARG A 59 -5.77 -6.82 6.21
C ARG A 59 -6.49 -5.97 5.19
N ASP A 60 -6.59 -4.68 5.48
CA ASP A 60 -7.25 -3.70 4.64
C ASP A 60 -6.20 -2.95 3.81
N TRP A 61 -5.98 -3.41 2.60
CA TRP A 61 -5.10 -2.75 1.66
C TRP A 61 -5.61 -1.38 1.25
N GLY A 62 -4.69 -0.49 0.90
CA GLY A 62 -5.01 0.83 0.41
C GLY A 62 -5.48 1.81 1.50
N THR A 63 -5.28 1.50 2.77
CA THR A 63 -5.75 2.32 3.87
C THR A 63 -4.64 2.70 4.85
N VAL A 64 -4.72 3.91 5.39
CA VAL A 64 -3.80 4.40 6.42
C VAL A 64 -4.00 3.64 7.74
N ASN A 65 -5.24 3.40 8.12
CA ASN A 65 -5.55 2.63 9.33
C ASN A 65 -5.07 1.19 9.24
N GLY A 66 -5.18 0.54 8.08
CA GLY A 66 -4.63 -0.80 7.87
C GLY A 66 -3.11 -0.83 8.03
N ALA A 67 -2.41 0.13 7.45
CA ALA A 67 -0.96 0.27 7.62
C ALA A 67 -0.57 0.47 9.10
N HIS A 68 -1.27 1.33 9.82
CA HIS A 68 -1.04 1.59 11.24
C HIS A 68 -1.30 0.33 12.09
N GLU A 69 -2.41 -0.36 11.87
CA GLU A 69 -2.74 -1.60 12.58
C GLU A 69 -1.67 -2.68 12.34
N SER A 70 -1.18 -2.82 11.11
CA SER A 70 -0.11 -3.78 10.81
C SER A 70 1.15 -3.51 11.61
N GLY A 71 1.50 -2.23 11.80
CA GLY A 71 2.61 -1.82 12.66
C GLY A 71 2.43 -2.24 14.11
N ILE A 72 1.24 -2.02 14.68
CA ILE A 72 0.91 -2.44 16.05
C ILE A 72 1.03 -3.96 16.21
N ILE A 73 0.44 -4.72 15.28
CA ILE A 73 0.47 -6.19 15.30
C ILE A 73 1.92 -6.69 15.25
N THR A 74 2.72 -6.13 14.36
CA THR A 74 4.12 -6.53 14.19
C THR A 74 4.95 -6.17 15.41
N ALA A 75 4.77 -4.99 15.99
CA ALA A 75 5.45 -4.59 17.22
C ALA A 75 5.14 -5.54 18.38
N LYS A 76 3.88 -5.93 18.55
CA LYS A 76 3.48 -6.92 19.57
C LYS A 76 4.18 -8.25 19.36
N LYS A 77 4.24 -8.76 18.14
CA LYS A 77 4.96 -10.01 17.84
C LYS A 77 6.43 -9.93 18.26
N ILE A 78 7.10 -8.83 17.99
CA ILE A 78 8.51 -8.63 18.36
C ILE A 78 8.69 -8.62 19.88
N ILE A 79 7.79 -7.96 20.60
CA ILE A 79 7.86 -7.86 22.08
C ILE A 79 7.58 -9.21 22.74
N GLU A 80 6.70 -10.02 22.17
CA GLU A 80 6.32 -11.33 22.69
C GLU A 80 7.34 -12.43 22.38
N THR A 81 8.30 -12.14 21.52
CA THR A 81 9.40 -13.06 21.20
C THR A 81 10.51 -12.93 22.23
#